data_1b021721e9aa06b6a74608ca51f323b8
#
_entry.id   1b021721e9aa06b6a74608ca51f323b8
#
_cell.length_a   1.000
_cell.length_b   1.000
_cell.length_c   1.000
_cell.angle_alpha   90.00
_cell.angle_beta   90.00
_cell.angle_gamma   90.00
#
_symmetry.space_group_name_H-M   'P 1'
#
loop_
_entity.id
_entity.type
_entity.pdbx_description
1 polymer ?
#
loop_
_entity_poly.entity_id
_entity_poly.type
_entity_poly.pdbx_seq_one_letter_code
_entity_poly.pdbx_strand_id
1 'polypeptide(L)'
;MLAPPAVPVRTEFATGFMNRFTTCLKSKWCLVLVGLAIRLAVVGFLYPDQMDPARNHWHFAFEQGKVADSIVQGHGFSSPLFENTGPTAFLAPVYPYFIAAVFVIFGTYSKASALVLLSLQALISALTCLPVFFAARRSFEGAFGERVALFSGWAWALFPLAIYWPAERIWPTWLATLLLSILFSMTLRLEHPVSLGASTGVWKTGAWKWIGYGLLWGFTALTEPVVLTVLPVMLGWIGFRLYQQRERWFVPLTVVSLAIILCVSPWFIRNYEVFHRFIPFRDTMGLELWIGNNGDTSYWLPAALGSALTHKIGPWHNDAEWHRFKQIGELAYMAECKEKAIAFIRANPGWFAIVSVRRFVFIWTHFWSFSPYYLAQEPDDPVNVAFNTLFTLLTMIGLWRAFRVNKPVAALYALVFLFFPVMFYFTHVEVYYRRQIDPMMLVLAVYAVMGYFTKPKSAITVASAKSTLSAGK
;
A
#
# COMPACT_ATOMS: atom_id res chain seq x y z
N MET A 1 47.34 -52.95 23.31
CA MET A 1 47.03 -51.50 23.26
C MET A 1 45.75 -51.35 22.44
N LEU A 2 44.63 -51.10 23.11
CA LEU A 2 43.33 -50.86 22.48
C LEU A 2 43.19 -49.34 22.28
N ALA A 3 42.90 -48.87 21.05
CA ALA A 3 42.64 -47.48 20.76
C ALA A 3 41.33 -47.01 21.41
N PRO A 4 41.26 -45.78 21.94
CA PRO A 4 40.03 -45.25 22.53
C PRO A 4 38.96 -45.00 21.45
N PRO A 5 37.64 -45.16 21.78
CA PRO A 5 36.59 -44.91 20.82
C PRO A 5 36.51 -43.41 20.47
N ALA A 6 36.37 -43.12 19.19
CA ALA A 6 36.17 -41.77 18.68
C ALA A 6 34.82 -41.20 19.14
N VAL A 7 34.85 -40.09 19.82
CA VAL A 7 33.68 -39.38 20.36
C VAL A 7 32.96 -38.64 19.22
N PRO A 8 31.68 -38.90 18.96
CA PRO A 8 30.89 -38.21 17.91
C PRO A 8 30.25 -36.90 18.43
N VAL A 9 31.05 -35.94 18.89
CA VAL A 9 30.54 -34.69 19.49
C VAL A 9 30.20 -33.60 18.42
N ARG A 10 30.70 -33.70 17.19
CA ARG A 10 30.49 -32.66 16.15
C ARG A 10 29.21 -32.79 15.35
N THR A 11 28.58 -33.93 15.25
CA THR A 11 27.40 -34.16 14.42
C THR A 11 26.09 -33.76 15.11
N GLU A 12 25.97 -33.91 16.42
CA GLU A 12 24.77 -33.53 17.16
C GLU A 12 24.62 -32.02 17.29
N PHE A 13 25.69 -31.25 17.43
CA PHE A 13 25.64 -29.79 17.51
C PHE A 13 25.24 -29.18 16.16
N ALA A 14 25.76 -29.72 15.05
CA ALA A 14 25.41 -29.27 13.70
C ALA A 14 23.97 -29.60 13.35
N THR A 15 23.44 -30.77 13.70
CA THR A 15 22.04 -31.17 13.46
C THR A 15 21.07 -30.42 14.35
N GLY A 16 21.41 -30.17 15.62
CA GLY A 16 20.62 -29.36 16.53
C GLY A 16 20.54 -27.89 16.11
N PHE A 17 21.64 -27.30 15.66
CA PHE A 17 21.68 -25.94 15.09
C PHE A 17 20.86 -25.85 13.81
N MET A 18 21.04 -26.78 12.87
CA MET A 18 20.29 -26.83 11.60
C MET A 18 18.79 -26.96 11.83
N ASN A 19 18.36 -27.77 12.78
CA ASN A 19 16.94 -27.93 13.13
C ASN A 19 16.36 -26.66 13.78
N ARG A 20 17.10 -25.99 14.65
CA ARG A 20 16.67 -24.70 15.22
C ARG A 20 16.61 -23.60 14.16
N PHE A 21 17.57 -23.56 13.27
CA PHE A 21 17.61 -22.60 12.16
C PHE A 21 16.45 -22.80 11.19
N THR A 22 16.15 -24.02 10.78
CA THR A 22 14.99 -24.36 9.93
C THR A 22 13.65 -24.07 10.61
N THR A 23 13.56 -24.27 11.92
CA THR A 23 12.37 -23.92 12.70
C THR A 23 12.19 -22.40 12.79
N CYS A 24 13.27 -21.65 12.98
CA CYS A 24 13.25 -20.19 12.97
C CYS A 24 12.80 -19.63 11.63
N LEU A 25 13.30 -20.17 10.51
CA LEU A 25 12.90 -19.75 9.16
C LEU A 25 11.40 -19.99 8.85
N LYS A 26 10.76 -20.90 9.56
CA LYS A 26 9.30 -21.15 9.46
C LYS A 26 8.47 -20.24 10.36
N SER A 27 9.11 -19.50 11.27
CA SER A 27 8.43 -18.59 12.19
C SER A 27 8.04 -17.29 11.52
N LYS A 28 6.78 -16.88 11.68
CA LYS A 28 6.28 -15.56 11.22
C LYS A 28 7.05 -14.39 11.83
N TRP A 29 7.47 -14.52 13.07
CA TRP A 29 8.23 -13.49 13.77
C TRP A 29 9.66 -13.37 13.25
N CYS A 30 10.25 -14.49 12.79
CA CYS A 30 11.55 -14.45 12.13
C CYS A 30 11.50 -13.60 10.85
N LEU A 31 10.43 -13.70 10.06
CA LEU A 31 10.20 -12.86 8.88
C LEU A 31 10.22 -11.37 9.24
N VAL A 32 9.49 -10.99 10.30
CA VAL A 32 9.39 -9.60 10.76
C VAL A 32 10.74 -9.12 11.30
N LEU A 33 11.41 -9.90 12.14
CA LEU A 33 12.66 -9.49 12.77
C LEU A 33 13.81 -9.33 11.75
N VAL A 34 13.94 -10.29 10.83
CA VAL A 34 14.96 -10.20 9.75
C VAL A 34 14.62 -9.02 8.82
N GLY A 35 13.35 -8.91 8.41
CA GLY A 35 12.91 -7.79 7.59
C GLY A 35 13.13 -6.43 8.26
N LEU A 36 12.90 -6.33 9.58
CA LEU A 36 13.16 -5.12 10.36
C LEU A 36 14.66 -4.82 10.45
N ALA A 37 15.48 -5.81 10.76
CA ALA A 37 16.93 -5.63 10.88
C ALA A 37 17.55 -5.08 9.60
N ILE A 38 17.14 -5.62 8.43
CA ILE A 38 17.60 -5.14 7.12
C ILE A 38 17.18 -3.68 6.90
N ARG A 39 15.92 -3.35 7.19
CA ARG A 39 15.38 -1.98 7.01
C ARG A 39 16.05 -0.97 7.94
N LEU A 40 16.30 -1.34 9.19
CA LEU A 40 17.00 -0.46 10.13
C LEU A 40 18.48 -0.24 9.72
N ALA A 41 19.14 -1.25 9.15
CA ALA A 41 20.45 -1.07 8.57
C ALA A 41 20.43 -0.05 7.42
N VAL A 42 19.44 -0.13 6.51
CA VAL A 42 19.28 0.84 5.42
C VAL A 42 18.92 2.24 5.95
N VAL A 43 18.07 2.35 6.97
CA VAL A 43 17.81 3.63 7.66
C VAL A 43 19.12 4.23 8.19
N GLY A 44 20.00 3.43 8.78
CA GLY A 44 21.32 3.88 9.27
C GLY A 44 22.20 4.50 8.17
N PHE A 45 22.07 4.06 6.92
CA PHE A 45 22.79 4.61 5.78
C PHE A 45 22.10 5.86 5.18
N LEU A 46 20.77 5.85 5.07
CA LEU A 46 20.01 6.88 4.32
C LEU A 46 19.51 8.05 5.18
N TYR A 47 19.47 7.91 6.53
CA TYR A 47 18.94 8.99 7.37
C TYR A 47 19.65 10.35 7.21
N PRO A 48 20.97 10.42 6.90
CA PRO A 48 21.62 11.72 6.73
C PRO A 48 21.02 12.55 5.60
N ASP A 49 20.50 11.89 4.56
CA ASP A 49 19.88 12.56 3.41
C ASP A 49 18.61 13.32 3.81
N GLN A 50 17.91 12.89 4.87
CA GLN A 50 16.75 13.60 5.42
C GLN A 50 17.15 14.91 6.13
N MET A 51 18.40 15.01 6.57
CA MET A 51 18.93 16.17 7.28
C MET A 51 19.73 17.10 6.38
N ASP A 52 19.98 16.72 5.12
CA ASP A 52 20.74 17.53 4.17
C ASP A 52 19.81 18.55 3.47
N PRO A 53 19.97 19.87 3.72
CA PRO A 53 19.17 20.89 3.05
C PRO A 53 19.31 20.91 1.51
N ALA A 54 20.43 20.40 0.98
CA ALA A 54 20.65 20.34 -0.46
C ALA A 54 19.81 19.25 -1.13
N ARG A 55 19.52 18.17 -0.39
CA ARG A 55 18.68 17.06 -0.86
C ARG A 55 17.23 17.20 -0.44
N ASN A 56 16.98 17.87 0.68
CA ASN A 56 15.67 18.09 1.24
C ASN A 56 15.38 19.60 1.32
N HIS A 57 14.96 20.18 0.21
CA HIS A 57 14.66 21.63 0.07
C HIS A 57 13.63 22.13 1.09
N TRP A 58 12.85 21.18 1.62
CA TRP A 58 11.90 21.37 2.70
C TRP A 58 12.41 20.63 3.90
N HIS A 59 12.04 20.74 5.03
CA HIS A 59 12.30 19.80 6.08
C HIS A 59 11.67 18.42 5.73
N PHE A 60 12.21 17.35 6.28
CA PHE A 60 11.70 15.98 6.00
C PHE A 60 10.18 15.89 6.25
N ALA A 61 9.53 14.93 5.58
CA ALA A 61 8.08 14.70 5.56
C ALA A 61 7.25 15.79 4.86
N PHE A 62 7.87 16.74 4.15
CA PHE A 62 7.19 17.69 3.27
C PHE A 62 5.96 18.36 3.94
N GLU A 63 4.81 18.43 3.26
CA GLU A 63 3.57 19.01 3.77
C GLU A 63 3.09 18.35 5.07
N GLN A 64 3.30 17.03 5.20
CA GLN A 64 2.94 16.27 6.41
C GLN A 64 3.70 16.81 7.63
N GLY A 65 5.01 17.06 7.45
CA GLY A 65 5.87 17.65 8.46
C GLY A 65 5.52 19.08 8.79
N LYS A 66 5.15 19.89 7.78
CA LYS A 66 4.72 21.29 7.98
C LYS A 66 3.45 21.38 8.83
N VAL A 67 2.45 20.58 8.50
CA VAL A 67 1.22 20.51 9.31
C VAL A 67 1.52 19.97 10.71
N ALA A 68 2.40 18.98 10.85
CA ALA A 68 2.80 18.47 12.16
C ALA A 68 3.51 19.54 13.01
N ASP A 69 4.41 20.32 12.43
CA ASP A 69 5.06 21.47 13.08
C ASP A 69 4.04 22.51 13.55
N SER A 70 3.09 22.86 12.67
CA SER A 70 2.01 23.80 12.99
C SER A 70 1.14 23.30 14.17
N ILE A 71 0.87 21.99 14.26
CA ILE A 71 0.17 21.38 15.39
C ILE A 71 0.98 21.53 16.67
N VAL A 72 2.29 21.26 16.64
CA VAL A 72 3.18 21.36 17.81
C VAL A 72 3.31 22.80 18.29
N GLN A 73 3.31 23.77 17.37
CA GLN A 73 3.33 25.20 17.70
C GLN A 73 2.00 25.74 18.24
N GLY A 74 0.94 24.93 18.32
CA GLY A 74 -0.37 25.31 18.81
C GLY A 74 -1.28 26.00 17.79
N HIS A 75 -0.87 26.08 16.51
CA HIS A 75 -1.68 26.65 15.42
C HIS A 75 -2.73 25.65 14.89
N GLY A 76 -2.76 24.42 15.42
CA GLY A 76 -3.67 23.35 15.00
C GLY A 76 -3.31 22.76 13.64
N PHE A 77 -4.27 22.07 13.01
CA PHE A 77 -4.09 21.45 11.70
C PHE A 77 -4.16 22.51 10.61
N SER A 78 -2.99 23.09 10.27
CA SER A 78 -2.86 24.27 9.43
C SER A 78 -1.52 24.29 8.68
N SER A 79 -1.38 25.22 7.73
CA SER A 79 -0.10 25.62 7.11
C SER A 79 0.67 24.48 6.45
N PRO A 80 0.14 23.85 5.37
CA PRO A 80 0.78 22.69 4.74
C PRO A 80 2.04 23.05 3.93
N LEU A 81 2.27 24.35 3.65
CA LEU A 81 3.35 24.82 2.80
C LEU A 81 4.40 25.62 3.61
N PHE A 82 4.86 26.77 3.11
CA PHE A 82 6.05 27.45 3.65
C PHE A 82 5.77 28.39 4.81
N GLU A 83 4.61 29.06 4.81
CA GLU A 83 4.24 30.09 5.77
C GLU A 83 2.92 29.75 6.46
N ASN A 84 2.55 30.53 7.46
CA ASN A 84 1.25 30.38 8.09
C ASN A 84 0.14 30.81 7.13
N THR A 85 -0.57 29.83 6.58
CA THR A 85 -1.70 30.03 5.66
C THR A 85 -3.05 29.74 6.33
N GLY A 86 -3.05 29.49 7.65
CA GLY A 86 -4.24 29.17 8.39
C GLY A 86 -4.67 27.69 8.28
N PRO A 87 -5.90 27.39 8.73
CA PRO A 87 -6.43 26.01 8.70
C PRO A 87 -6.39 25.39 7.32
N THR A 88 -6.10 24.08 7.25
CA THR A 88 -5.97 23.37 5.99
C THR A 88 -6.82 22.09 5.94
N ALA A 89 -7.23 21.72 4.74
CA ALA A 89 -7.76 20.40 4.38
C ALA A 89 -6.89 19.72 3.29
N PHE A 90 -5.67 20.19 3.12
CA PHE A 90 -4.72 19.72 2.11
C PHE A 90 -4.37 18.23 2.30
N LEU A 91 -4.37 17.74 3.53
CA LEU A 91 -3.94 16.40 3.92
C LEU A 91 -5.00 15.67 4.75
N ALA A 92 -4.95 14.34 4.71
CA ALA A 92 -5.65 13.49 5.65
C ALA A 92 -4.98 13.53 7.04
N PRO A 93 -5.75 13.41 8.16
CA PRO A 93 -5.26 13.82 9.48
C PRO A 93 -4.29 12.86 10.16
N VAL A 94 -4.41 11.54 9.93
CA VAL A 94 -3.71 10.54 10.76
C VAL A 94 -2.20 10.72 10.71
N TYR A 95 -1.63 10.92 9.53
CA TYR A 95 -0.19 10.94 9.41
C TYR A 95 0.46 12.24 9.94
N PRO A 96 -0.08 13.45 9.71
CA PRO A 96 0.42 14.66 10.37
C PRO A 96 0.36 14.59 11.90
N TYR A 97 -0.72 14.06 12.49
CA TYR A 97 -0.80 13.86 13.93
C TYR A 97 0.20 12.82 14.45
N PHE A 98 0.46 11.76 13.68
CA PHE A 98 1.50 10.78 14.00
C PHE A 98 2.89 11.42 14.03
N ILE A 99 3.23 12.26 13.05
CA ILE A 99 4.49 13.01 13.02
C ILE A 99 4.54 14.01 14.19
N ALA A 100 3.46 14.76 14.44
CA ALA A 100 3.38 15.73 15.53
C ALA A 100 3.65 15.07 16.90
N ALA A 101 3.11 13.88 17.15
CA ALA A 101 3.39 13.13 18.37
C ALA A 101 4.89 12.80 18.53
N VAL A 102 5.58 12.45 17.43
CA VAL A 102 7.02 12.24 17.46
C VAL A 102 7.78 13.55 17.67
N PHE A 103 7.34 14.64 17.04
CA PHE A 103 7.96 15.96 17.21
C PHE A 103 7.86 16.48 18.66
N VAL A 104 6.72 16.28 19.32
CA VAL A 104 6.54 16.64 20.74
C VAL A 104 7.54 15.93 21.64
N ILE A 105 7.84 14.65 21.36
CA ILE A 105 8.68 13.83 22.23
C ILE A 105 10.18 14.01 21.90
N PHE A 106 10.52 14.09 20.62
CA PHE A 106 11.92 14.04 20.16
C PHE A 106 12.42 15.37 19.56
N GLY A 107 11.58 16.40 19.52
CA GLY A 107 11.87 17.72 18.97
C GLY A 107 11.52 17.84 17.48
N THR A 108 10.98 19.01 17.14
CA THR A 108 10.57 19.35 15.77
C THR A 108 11.78 19.38 14.84
N TYR A 109 11.72 18.63 13.75
CA TYR A 109 12.77 18.50 12.72
C TYR A 109 14.16 18.14 13.28
N SER A 110 14.21 17.52 14.46
CA SER A 110 15.46 17.06 15.05
C SER A 110 15.96 15.78 14.39
N LYS A 111 17.26 15.50 14.52
CA LYS A 111 17.87 14.23 14.12
C LYS A 111 17.19 13.03 14.80
N ALA A 112 16.80 13.19 16.07
CA ALA A 112 16.12 12.15 16.83
C ALA A 112 14.73 11.85 16.24
N SER A 113 13.94 12.88 15.91
CA SER A 113 12.62 12.70 15.29
C SER A 113 12.72 12.08 13.90
N ALA A 114 13.72 12.45 13.08
CA ALA A 114 13.95 11.82 11.78
C ALA A 114 14.25 10.33 11.93
N LEU A 115 15.20 9.96 12.79
CA LEU A 115 15.55 8.55 13.04
C LEU A 115 14.38 7.74 13.59
N VAL A 116 13.60 8.31 14.51
CA VAL A 116 12.41 7.63 15.07
C VAL A 116 11.34 7.43 13.99
N LEU A 117 11.02 8.45 13.20
CA LEU A 117 10.03 8.34 12.12
C LEU A 117 10.43 7.29 11.07
N LEU A 118 11.68 7.31 10.61
CA LEU A 118 12.19 6.32 9.66
C LEU A 118 12.20 4.90 10.26
N SER A 119 12.57 4.77 11.55
CA SER A 119 12.56 3.48 12.25
C SER A 119 11.14 2.93 12.42
N LEU A 120 10.15 3.80 12.72
CA LEU A 120 8.74 3.43 12.80
C LEU A 120 8.21 3.01 11.43
N GLN A 121 8.56 3.70 10.35
CA GLN A 121 8.21 3.27 8.98
C GLN A 121 8.86 1.93 8.62
N ALA A 122 10.12 1.71 8.97
CA ALA A 122 10.81 0.43 8.82
C ALA A 122 10.08 -0.70 9.55
N LEU A 123 9.62 -0.44 10.78
CA LEU A 123 8.81 -1.39 11.57
C LEU A 123 7.46 -1.66 10.90
N ILE A 124 6.73 -0.63 10.46
CA ILE A 124 5.45 -0.74 9.75
C ILE A 124 5.61 -1.58 8.49
N SER A 125 6.64 -1.31 7.69
CA SER A 125 6.95 -2.07 6.49
C SER A 125 7.33 -3.53 6.80
N ALA A 126 8.08 -3.79 7.87
CA ALA A 126 8.41 -5.15 8.30
C ALA A 126 7.19 -5.91 8.82
N LEU A 127 6.30 -5.26 9.58
CA LEU A 127 5.05 -5.85 10.06
C LEU A 127 4.12 -6.27 8.91
N THR A 128 4.23 -5.65 7.74
CA THR A 128 3.46 -6.01 6.54
C THR A 128 3.74 -7.45 6.08
N CYS A 129 4.86 -8.08 6.48
CA CYS A 129 5.08 -9.52 6.27
C CYS A 129 3.94 -10.40 6.81
N LEU A 130 3.31 -10.00 7.92
CA LEU A 130 2.24 -10.77 8.56
C LEU A 130 0.96 -10.80 7.72
N PRO A 131 0.35 -9.67 7.33
CA PRO A 131 -0.82 -9.71 6.47
C PRO A 131 -0.54 -10.31 5.10
N VAL A 132 0.68 -10.16 4.52
CA VAL A 132 1.11 -10.85 3.29
C VAL A 132 1.06 -12.36 3.46
N PHE A 133 1.68 -12.87 4.54
CA PHE A 133 1.64 -14.30 4.88
C PHE A 133 0.19 -14.80 5.02
N PHE A 134 -0.65 -14.09 5.78
CA PHE A 134 -2.03 -14.51 6.00
C PHE A 134 -2.91 -14.39 4.75
N ALA A 135 -2.70 -13.37 3.91
CA ALA A 135 -3.40 -13.23 2.64
C ALA A 135 -3.07 -14.42 1.72
N ALA A 136 -1.79 -14.76 1.55
CA ALA A 136 -1.37 -15.91 0.76
C ALA A 136 -1.94 -17.23 1.29
N ARG A 137 -1.87 -17.45 2.61
CA ARG A 137 -2.41 -18.66 3.28
C ARG A 137 -3.90 -18.84 3.08
N ARG A 138 -4.65 -17.73 3.02
CA ARG A 138 -6.11 -17.74 2.82
C ARG A 138 -6.51 -17.84 1.35
N SER A 139 -5.62 -17.43 0.46
CA SER A 139 -5.86 -17.48 -0.99
C SER A 139 -5.63 -18.89 -1.57
N PHE A 140 -4.73 -19.68 -0.97
CA PHE A 140 -4.31 -20.96 -1.49
C PHE A 140 -4.35 -22.01 -0.39
N GLU A 141 -4.95 -23.16 -0.69
CA GLU A 141 -5.21 -24.22 0.28
C GLU A 141 -4.09 -25.27 0.35
N GLY A 142 -4.10 -26.05 1.43
CA GLY A 142 -3.24 -27.22 1.63
C GLY A 142 -1.76 -26.90 1.84
N ALA A 143 -0.92 -27.92 1.80
CA ALA A 143 0.51 -27.81 2.03
C ALA A 143 1.25 -26.93 1.02
N PHE A 144 0.72 -26.79 -0.18
CA PHE A 144 1.24 -25.86 -1.18
C PHE A 144 0.95 -24.39 -0.79
N GLY A 145 -0.29 -24.12 -0.33
CA GLY A 145 -0.68 -22.80 0.16
C GLY A 145 0.15 -22.34 1.36
N GLU A 146 0.45 -23.22 2.32
CA GLU A 146 1.34 -22.90 3.45
C GLU A 146 2.76 -22.52 2.99
N ARG A 147 3.28 -23.21 1.97
CA ARG A 147 4.58 -22.86 1.38
C ARG A 147 4.52 -21.51 0.66
N VAL A 148 3.48 -21.27 -0.14
CA VAL A 148 3.29 -19.96 -0.80
C VAL A 148 3.21 -18.85 0.25
N ALA A 149 2.51 -19.06 1.36
CA ALA A 149 2.41 -18.08 2.44
C ALA A 149 3.78 -17.75 3.05
N LEU A 150 4.59 -18.78 3.36
CA LEU A 150 5.91 -18.60 3.92
C LEU A 150 6.85 -17.86 2.95
N PHE A 151 6.87 -18.28 1.68
CA PHE A 151 7.70 -17.63 0.66
C PHE A 151 7.22 -16.21 0.35
N SER A 152 5.93 -15.93 0.39
CA SER A 152 5.40 -14.56 0.23
C SER A 152 5.84 -13.66 1.38
N GLY A 153 5.81 -14.16 2.62
CA GLY A 153 6.35 -13.43 3.78
C GLY A 153 7.83 -13.12 3.64
N TRP A 154 8.66 -14.09 3.25
CA TRP A 154 10.09 -13.89 2.98
C TRP A 154 10.34 -12.96 1.80
N ALA A 155 9.58 -13.10 0.72
CA ALA A 155 9.67 -12.22 -0.43
C ALA A 155 9.40 -10.76 -0.03
N TRP A 156 8.40 -10.49 0.84
CA TRP A 156 8.17 -9.13 1.35
C TRP A 156 9.28 -8.66 2.30
N ALA A 157 9.79 -9.53 3.17
CA ALA A 157 10.90 -9.19 4.06
C ALA A 157 12.12 -8.70 3.28
N LEU A 158 12.37 -9.30 2.10
CA LEU A 158 13.49 -9.03 1.21
C LEU A 158 13.13 -8.16 -0.01
N PHE A 159 11.91 -7.64 -0.10
CA PHE A 159 11.46 -6.88 -1.26
C PHE A 159 12.18 -5.53 -1.35
N PRO A 160 12.99 -5.26 -2.41
CA PRO A 160 13.86 -4.09 -2.46
C PRO A 160 13.12 -2.78 -2.25
N LEU A 161 11.97 -2.61 -2.90
CA LEU A 161 11.18 -1.37 -2.80
C LEU A 161 10.58 -1.16 -1.41
N ALA A 162 10.22 -2.24 -0.69
CA ALA A 162 9.73 -2.16 0.69
C ALA A 162 10.86 -2.00 1.72
N ILE A 163 12.11 -2.17 1.31
CA ILE A 163 13.30 -1.91 2.14
C ILE A 163 13.75 -0.46 1.95
N TYR A 164 13.93 -0.03 0.72
CA TYR A 164 14.51 1.27 0.36
C TYR A 164 13.57 2.45 0.67
N TRP A 165 12.37 2.45 0.11
CA TRP A 165 11.47 3.61 0.18
C TRP A 165 11.04 4.04 1.59
N PRO A 166 10.81 3.14 2.58
CA PRO A 166 10.51 3.56 3.96
C PRO A 166 11.67 4.27 4.65
N ALA A 167 12.90 4.04 4.18
CA ALA A 167 14.10 4.68 4.69
C ALA A 167 14.44 5.99 3.95
N GLU A 168 13.97 6.11 2.71
CA GLU A 168 14.24 7.26 1.84
C GLU A 168 13.22 8.38 2.03
N ARG A 169 11.94 8.08 2.29
CA ARG A 169 10.90 9.11 2.37
C ARG A 169 9.93 8.90 3.53
N ILE A 170 9.74 9.90 4.38
CA ILE A 170 8.74 9.91 5.46
C ILE A 170 7.38 10.26 4.84
N TRP A 171 6.53 9.23 4.64
CA TRP A 171 5.27 9.37 3.90
C TRP A 171 4.20 8.37 4.37
N PRO A 172 2.89 8.69 4.30
CA PRO A 172 1.80 7.82 4.78
C PRO A 172 1.67 6.48 4.03
N THR A 173 2.27 6.34 2.86
CA THR A 173 2.19 5.15 1.98
C THR A 173 2.42 3.83 2.73
N TRP A 174 3.42 3.78 3.64
CA TRP A 174 3.76 2.52 4.32
C TRP A 174 2.73 2.11 5.37
N LEU A 175 2.20 3.10 6.09
CA LEU A 175 1.09 2.85 7.01
C LEU A 175 -0.15 2.41 6.22
N ALA A 176 -0.49 3.09 5.13
CA ALA A 176 -1.59 2.71 4.25
C ALA A 176 -1.39 1.31 3.64
N THR A 177 -0.15 0.94 3.27
CA THR A 177 0.20 -0.40 2.75
C THR A 177 -0.06 -1.49 3.79
N LEU A 178 0.36 -1.29 5.04
CA LEU A 178 0.10 -2.22 6.13
C LEU A 178 -1.41 -2.36 6.38
N LEU A 179 -2.10 -1.23 6.53
CA LEU A 179 -3.54 -1.19 6.82
C LEU A 179 -4.37 -1.87 5.72
N LEU A 180 -4.10 -1.54 4.45
CA LEU A 180 -4.79 -2.16 3.31
C LEU A 180 -4.49 -3.65 3.22
N SER A 181 -3.25 -4.07 3.51
CA SER A 181 -2.88 -5.49 3.53
C SER A 181 -3.61 -6.26 4.65
N ILE A 182 -3.78 -5.64 5.83
CA ILE A 182 -4.58 -6.21 6.92
C ILE A 182 -6.04 -6.31 6.49
N LEU A 183 -6.62 -5.24 5.93
CA LEU A 183 -8.00 -5.20 5.43
C LEU A 183 -8.24 -6.29 4.37
N PHE A 184 -7.34 -6.42 3.40
CA PHE A 184 -7.41 -7.46 2.37
C PHE A 184 -7.37 -8.87 2.98
N SER A 185 -6.44 -9.11 3.89
CA SER A 185 -6.32 -10.37 4.60
C SER A 185 -7.56 -10.67 5.47
N MET A 186 -8.18 -9.64 6.10
CA MET A 186 -9.43 -9.77 6.83
C MET A 186 -10.60 -10.06 5.89
N THR A 187 -10.68 -9.41 4.73
CA THR A 187 -11.70 -9.66 3.71
C THR A 187 -11.74 -11.13 3.34
N LEU A 188 -10.58 -11.72 3.02
CA LEU A 188 -10.46 -13.16 2.73
C LEU A 188 -10.89 -14.08 3.91
N ARG A 189 -10.84 -13.58 5.14
CA ARG A 189 -11.27 -14.34 6.33
C ARG A 189 -12.77 -14.20 6.58
N LEU A 190 -13.34 -13.03 6.35
CA LEU A 190 -14.73 -12.72 6.66
C LEU A 190 -15.73 -13.36 5.69
N GLU A 191 -15.26 -13.85 4.54
CA GLU A 191 -16.10 -14.62 3.62
C GLU A 191 -16.54 -16.00 4.14
N HIS A 192 -15.79 -16.54 5.11
CA HIS A 192 -16.13 -17.80 5.74
C HIS A 192 -16.89 -17.53 7.05
N PRO A 193 -18.21 -17.70 7.11
CA PRO A 193 -18.89 -17.69 8.38
C PRO A 193 -18.27 -18.79 9.24
N VAL A 194 -17.79 -18.41 10.41
CA VAL A 194 -17.43 -19.42 11.41
C VAL A 194 -18.69 -20.25 11.60
N SER A 195 -18.61 -21.55 11.32
CA SER A 195 -19.66 -22.52 11.61
C SER A 195 -19.86 -22.54 13.12
N LEU A 196 -20.63 -21.58 13.60
CA LEU A 196 -21.13 -21.52 14.97
C LEU A 196 -22.31 -22.45 14.99
N GLY A 197 -22.12 -23.58 15.70
CA GLY A 197 -23.18 -24.51 16.00
C GLY A 197 -24.45 -23.75 16.38
N ALA A 198 -25.56 -24.20 15.88
CA ALA A 198 -26.90 -23.66 15.92
C ALA A 198 -27.28 -23.01 17.27
N SER A 199 -26.92 -21.74 17.46
CA SER A 199 -27.47 -20.90 18.52
C SER A 199 -27.57 -19.46 18.02
N THR A 200 -28.71 -19.18 17.45
CA THR A 200 -29.44 -17.90 17.44
C THR A 200 -28.70 -16.66 17.94
N GLY A 201 -28.23 -15.84 17.01
CA GLY A 201 -27.92 -14.45 17.28
C GLY A 201 -26.55 -13.99 16.74
N VAL A 202 -26.60 -13.28 15.63
CA VAL A 202 -25.48 -12.51 15.01
C VAL A 202 -24.69 -11.67 16.04
N TRP A 203 -25.31 -11.38 17.19
CA TRP A 203 -24.79 -10.49 18.22
C TRP A 203 -23.83 -11.10 19.24
N LYS A 204 -23.81 -12.44 19.44
CA LYS A 204 -23.05 -13.02 20.55
C LYS A 204 -21.55 -13.24 20.33
N THR A 205 -21.05 -13.33 19.08
CA THR A 205 -19.62 -13.58 18.85
C THR A 205 -19.03 -12.94 17.57
N GLY A 206 -19.82 -12.27 16.74
CA GLY A 206 -19.41 -11.81 15.40
C GLY A 206 -19.35 -10.29 15.20
N ALA A 207 -20.18 -9.50 15.89
CA ALA A 207 -20.33 -8.06 15.64
C ALA A 207 -19.03 -7.29 15.81
N TRP A 208 -18.21 -7.59 16.80
CA TRP A 208 -16.93 -6.92 17.04
C TRP A 208 -15.95 -7.03 15.88
N LYS A 209 -16.00 -8.12 15.11
CA LYS A 209 -15.15 -8.30 13.91
C LYS A 209 -15.55 -7.32 12.82
N TRP A 210 -16.85 -7.10 12.63
CA TRP A 210 -17.39 -6.18 11.64
C TRP A 210 -17.17 -4.73 12.05
N ILE A 211 -17.38 -4.41 13.34
CA ILE A 211 -17.07 -3.09 13.89
C ILE A 211 -15.58 -2.81 13.73
N GLY A 212 -14.70 -3.72 14.16
CA GLY A 212 -13.26 -3.56 14.03
C GLY A 212 -12.80 -3.42 12.56
N TYR A 213 -13.41 -4.16 11.64
CA TYR A 213 -13.14 -4.03 10.22
C TYR A 213 -13.58 -2.65 9.69
N GLY A 214 -14.75 -2.15 10.09
CA GLY A 214 -15.22 -0.81 9.71
C GLY A 214 -14.37 0.31 10.30
N LEU A 215 -14.01 0.23 11.58
CA LEU A 215 -13.10 1.20 12.21
C LEU A 215 -11.73 1.22 11.54
N LEU A 216 -11.20 0.04 11.18
CA LEU A 216 -9.93 -0.05 10.46
C LEU A 216 -10.03 0.60 9.07
N TRP A 217 -11.15 0.43 8.36
CA TRP A 217 -11.42 1.14 7.09
C TRP A 217 -11.47 2.65 7.28
N GLY A 218 -12.20 3.13 8.29
CA GLY A 218 -12.27 4.58 8.61
C GLY A 218 -10.89 5.15 8.92
N PHE A 219 -10.11 4.46 9.75
CA PHE A 219 -8.73 4.86 10.08
C PHE A 219 -7.81 4.85 8.84
N THR A 220 -7.96 3.85 7.97
CA THR A 220 -7.21 3.78 6.71
C THR A 220 -7.58 4.95 5.78
N ALA A 221 -8.86 5.28 5.67
CA ALA A 221 -9.33 6.42 4.89
C ALA A 221 -8.80 7.77 5.41
N LEU A 222 -8.71 7.93 6.74
CA LEU A 222 -8.12 9.10 7.39
C LEU A 222 -6.58 9.11 7.30
N THR A 223 -5.95 8.01 6.91
CA THR A 223 -4.50 7.92 6.64
C THR A 223 -4.21 8.27 5.18
N GLU A 224 -4.91 7.62 4.24
CA GLU A 224 -4.69 7.76 2.78
C GLU A 224 -6.02 7.51 2.04
N PRO A 225 -6.74 8.58 1.66
CA PRO A 225 -8.10 8.46 1.10
C PRO A 225 -8.19 7.69 -0.21
N VAL A 226 -7.11 7.59 -0.98
CA VAL A 226 -7.11 6.85 -2.26
C VAL A 226 -7.50 5.38 -2.09
N VAL A 227 -7.25 4.79 -0.92
CA VAL A 227 -7.63 3.40 -0.63
C VAL A 227 -9.14 3.17 -0.67
N LEU A 228 -9.95 4.23 -0.56
CA LEU A 228 -11.40 4.15 -0.67
C LEU A 228 -11.88 3.69 -2.05
N THR A 229 -11.05 3.79 -3.08
CA THR A 229 -11.36 3.26 -4.42
C THR A 229 -11.64 1.76 -4.41
N VAL A 230 -11.04 1.01 -3.47
CA VAL A 230 -11.26 -0.44 -3.33
C VAL A 230 -12.25 -0.82 -2.24
N LEU A 231 -12.73 0.12 -1.43
CA LEU A 231 -13.73 -0.14 -0.40
C LEU A 231 -15.03 -0.77 -0.96
N PRO A 232 -15.68 -0.18 -2.00
CA PRO A 232 -16.89 -0.75 -2.58
C PRO A 232 -16.66 -2.17 -3.12
N VAL A 233 -15.49 -2.40 -3.71
CA VAL A 233 -15.09 -3.70 -4.26
C VAL A 233 -15.01 -4.75 -3.16
N MET A 234 -14.31 -4.45 -2.07
CA MET A 234 -14.09 -5.40 -0.98
C MET A 234 -15.39 -5.66 -0.19
N LEU A 235 -16.21 -4.63 0.05
CA LEU A 235 -17.53 -4.80 0.67
C LEU A 235 -18.50 -5.54 -0.24
N GLY A 236 -18.54 -5.18 -1.53
CA GLY A 236 -19.36 -5.86 -2.53
C GLY A 236 -18.99 -7.34 -2.66
N TRP A 237 -17.70 -7.65 -2.64
CA TRP A 237 -17.23 -9.04 -2.67
C TRP A 237 -17.64 -9.82 -1.40
N ILE A 238 -17.47 -9.24 -0.20
CA ILE A 238 -17.96 -9.86 1.05
C ILE A 238 -19.47 -10.09 0.96
N GLY A 239 -20.24 -9.06 0.59
CA GLY A 239 -21.70 -9.16 0.46
C GLY A 239 -22.13 -10.24 -0.52
N PHE A 240 -21.48 -10.32 -1.68
CA PHE A 240 -21.72 -11.35 -2.69
C PHE A 240 -21.41 -12.77 -2.17
N ARG A 241 -20.30 -12.95 -1.45
CA ARG A 241 -19.93 -14.24 -0.86
C ARG A 241 -20.93 -14.70 0.20
N LEU A 242 -21.32 -13.78 1.11
CA LEU A 242 -22.35 -14.06 2.11
C LEU A 242 -23.72 -14.38 1.46
N TYR A 243 -24.09 -13.64 0.41
CA TYR A 243 -25.30 -13.93 -0.35
C TYR A 243 -25.28 -15.34 -0.97
N GLN A 244 -24.18 -15.74 -1.60
CA GLN A 244 -24.00 -17.09 -2.15
C GLN A 244 -24.16 -18.19 -1.09
N GLN A 245 -23.74 -17.91 0.15
CA GLN A 245 -23.83 -18.81 1.29
C GLN A 245 -25.21 -18.76 1.98
N ARG A 246 -26.15 -17.98 1.45
CA ARG A 246 -27.50 -17.71 2.00
C ARG A 246 -27.47 -17.10 3.41
N GLU A 247 -26.38 -16.37 3.74
CA GLU A 247 -26.22 -15.63 4.99
C GLU A 247 -26.80 -14.21 4.89
N ARG A 248 -27.08 -13.59 6.04
CA ARG A 248 -27.61 -12.20 6.12
C ARG A 248 -26.49 -11.20 5.78
N TRP A 249 -26.28 -10.93 4.49
CA TRP A 249 -25.18 -10.07 4.00
C TRP A 249 -25.35 -8.59 4.35
N PHE A 250 -26.59 -8.07 4.43
CA PHE A 250 -26.83 -6.65 4.65
C PHE A 250 -26.48 -6.19 6.07
N VAL A 251 -26.72 -7.00 7.11
CA VAL A 251 -26.45 -6.65 8.51
C VAL A 251 -24.96 -6.36 8.75
N PRO A 252 -24.02 -7.25 8.40
CA PRO A 252 -22.60 -6.96 8.59
C PRO A 252 -22.15 -5.74 7.75
N LEU A 253 -22.66 -5.56 6.52
CA LEU A 253 -22.29 -4.41 5.71
C LEU A 253 -22.80 -3.09 6.32
N THR A 254 -24.02 -3.08 6.88
CA THR A 254 -24.55 -1.91 7.60
C THR A 254 -23.67 -1.60 8.83
N VAL A 255 -23.31 -2.60 9.62
CA VAL A 255 -22.43 -2.42 10.79
C VAL A 255 -21.07 -1.84 10.39
N VAL A 256 -20.47 -2.36 9.32
CA VAL A 256 -19.20 -1.84 8.77
C VAL A 256 -19.36 -0.39 8.34
N SER A 257 -20.41 -0.07 7.56
CA SER A 257 -20.66 1.29 7.08
C SER A 257 -20.86 2.28 8.23
N LEU A 258 -21.64 1.92 9.25
CA LEU A 258 -21.83 2.75 10.44
C LEU A 258 -20.53 2.96 11.22
N ALA A 259 -19.70 1.92 11.35
CA ALA A 259 -18.39 2.02 12.01
C ALA A 259 -17.42 2.92 11.22
N ILE A 260 -17.43 2.86 9.89
CA ILE A 260 -16.66 3.79 9.04
C ILE A 260 -17.14 5.22 9.29
N ILE A 261 -18.44 5.47 9.17
CA ILE A 261 -19.03 6.82 9.35
C ILE A 261 -18.67 7.37 10.73
N LEU A 262 -18.82 6.56 11.78
CA LEU A 262 -18.46 6.97 13.14
C LEU A 262 -16.97 7.34 13.26
N CYS A 263 -16.08 6.56 12.63
CA CYS A 263 -14.64 6.81 12.66
C CYS A 263 -14.24 8.10 11.94
N VAL A 264 -14.87 8.40 10.78
CA VAL A 264 -14.48 9.55 9.95
C VAL A 264 -15.26 10.84 10.33
N SER A 265 -16.40 10.73 11.02
CA SER A 265 -17.26 11.87 11.33
C SER A 265 -16.57 13.01 12.11
N PRO A 266 -15.66 12.79 13.10
CA PRO A 266 -14.99 13.89 13.76
C PRO A 266 -14.19 14.77 12.80
N TRP A 267 -13.55 14.15 11.79
CA TRP A 267 -12.82 14.88 10.77
C TRP A 267 -13.72 15.66 9.83
N PHE A 268 -14.86 15.09 9.45
CA PHE A 268 -15.85 15.76 8.62
C PHE A 268 -16.48 16.95 9.33
N ILE A 269 -16.82 16.80 10.63
CA ILE A 269 -17.35 17.88 11.47
C ILE A 269 -16.32 19.01 11.55
N ARG A 270 -15.06 18.71 11.90
CA ARG A 270 -13.98 19.69 11.93
C ARG A 270 -13.86 20.46 10.62
N ASN A 271 -13.85 19.76 9.48
CA ASN A 271 -13.73 20.42 8.18
C ASN A 271 -14.94 21.29 7.89
N TYR A 272 -16.14 20.86 8.25
CA TYR A 272 -17.35 21.66 8.07
C TYR A 272 -17.35 22.92 8.96
N GLU A 273 -16.97 22.80 10.22
CA GLU A 273 -16.87 23.93 11.14
C GLU A 273 -15.83 24.97 10.71
N VAL A 274 -14.69 24.51 10.16
CA VAL A 274 -13.60 25.41 9.76
C VAL A 274 -13.86 26.06 8.41
N PHE A 275 -14.37 25.28 7.43
CA PHE A 275 -14.45 25.76 6.05
C PHE A 275 -15.89 26.10 5.60
N HIS A 276 -16.90 25.79 6.43
CA HIS A 276 -18.34 25.92 6.09
C HIS A 276 -18.71 25.23 4.76
N ARG A 277 -17.96 24.18 4.42
CA ARG A 277 -18.12 23.35 3.23
C ARG A 277 -17.91 21.87 3.57
N PHE A 278 -18.55 21.00 2.81
CA PHE A 278 -18.35 19.56 2.96
C PHE A 278 -17.06 19.13 2.26
N ILE A 279 -16.02 18.90 3.04
CA ILE A 279 -14.73 18.38 2.58
C ILE A 279 -14.49 17.06 3.34
N PRO A 280 -14.71 15.89 2.69
CA PRO A 280 -14.72 14.63 3.42
C PRO A 280 -13.32 14.23 3.98
N PHE A 281 -12.26 14.39 3.21
CA PHE A 281 -10.92 14.00 3.65
C PHE A 281 -9.88 15.08 3.36
N ARG A 282 -9.70 15.43 2.10
CA ARG A 282 -8.74 16.42 1.60
C ARG A 282 -9.33 17.14 0.38
N ASP A 283 -8.87 18.35 0.12
CA ASP A 283 -9.39 19.20 -0.97
C ASP A 283 -8.50 19.27 -2.21
N THR A 284 -7.33 18.63 -2.19
CA THR A 284 -6.27 18.72 -3.22
C THR A 284 -6.61 18.14 -4.59
N MET A 285 -7.79 17.54 -4.77
CA MET A 285 -8.17 16.91 -6.06
C MET A 285 -8.06 17.86 -7.25
N GLY A 286 -8.36 19.15 -7.06
CA GLY A 286 -8.25 20.14 -8.12
C GLY A 286 -6.80 20.34 -8.59
N LEU A 287 -5.90 20.44 -7.64
CA LEU A 287 -4.46 20.59 -7.90
C LEU A 287 -3.88 19.30 -8.53
N GLU A 288 -4.21 18.13 -7.99
CA GLU A 288 -3.78 16.83 -8.53
C GLU A 288 -4.21 16.65 -10.00
N LEU A 289 -5.44 17.12 -10.31
CA LEU A 289 -5.94 17.10 -11.68
C LEU A 289 -5.16 18.05 -12.58
N TRP A 290 -4.85 19.26 -12.08
CA TRP A 290 -4.14 20.30 -12.83
C TRP A 290 -2.68 19.92 -13.08
N ILE A 291 -1.99 19.36 -12.10
CA ILE A 291 -0.63 18.84 -12.27
C ILE A 291 -0.56 17.85 -13.44
N GLY A 292 -1.53 16.98 -13.56
CA GLY A 292 -1.53 15.99 -14.62
C GLY A 292 -2.11 16.44 -15.95
N ASN A 293 -2.90 17.52 -16.01
CA ASN A 293 -3.69 17.88 -17.19
C ASN A 293 -3.59 19.38 -17.51
N ASN A 294 -2.47 19.76 -18.11
CA ASN A 294 -2.15 21.14 -18.52
C ASN A 294 -1.28 21.13 -19.79
N GLY A 295 -1.03 22.31 -20.36
CA GLY A 295 -0.26 22.47 -21.59
C GLY A 295 1.22 22.11 -21.48
N ASP A 296 1.78 22.14 -20.27
CA ASP A 296 3.17 21.83 -20.00
C ASP A 296 3.40 20.33 -19.73
N THR A 297 2.34 19.54 -19.55
CA THR A 297 2.43 18.09 -19.40
C THR A 297 2.84 17.49 -20.74
N SER A 298 4.14 17.40 -20.98
CA SER A 298 4.63 16.86 -22.24
C SER A 298 4.50 15.34 -22.28
N TYR A 299 4.41 14.81 -23.50
CA TYR A 299 4.29 13.36 -23.75
C TYR A 299 5.45 12.54 -23.21
N TRP A 300 6.56 13.18 -22.86
CA TRP A 300 7.83 12.53 -22.62
C TRP A 300 8.38 12.77 -21.22
N LEU A 301 7.69 13.63 -20.44
CA LEU A 301 8.16 13.92 -19.11
C LEU A 301 7.74 12.82 -18.13
N PRO A 302 8.70 12.26 -17.40
CA PRO A 302 8.45 11.33 -16.30
C PRO A 302 7.61 11.94 -15.21
N ALA A 303 7.00 11.08 -14.41
CA ALA A 303 6.47 11.47 -13.13
C ALA A 303 7.54 12.12 -12.21
N ALA A 304 8.83 11.78 -12.34
CA ALA A 304 9.93 12.50 -11.68
C ALA A 304 10.24 13.87 -12.30
N LEU A 305 9.87 14.10 -13.54
CA LEU A 305 9.69 15.43 -14.12
C LEU A 305 8.28 15.97 -13.82
N GLY A 306 7.36 15.17 -13.26
CA GLY A 306 6.24 15.64 -12.45
C GLY A 306 6.75 16.51 -11.32
N SER A 307 7.94 16.26 -10.74
CA SER A 307 8.61 17.23 -9.88
C SER A 307 8.98 18.52 -10.63
N ALA A 308 9.49 18.47 -11.85
CA ALA A 308 9.70 19.69 -12.66
C ALA A 308 8.39 20.35 -13.08
N LEU A 309 7.31 19.58 -13.29
CA LEU A 309 5.97 20.12 -13.53
C LEU A 309 5.29 20.58 -12.24
N THR A 310 5.46 19.87 -11.13
CA THR A 310 5.05 20.34 -9.81
C THR A 310 5.83 21.58 -9.42
N HIS A 311 7.10 21.68 -9.77
CA HIS A 311 7.89 22.89 -9.62
C HIS A 311 7.34 24.07 -10.44
N LYS A 312 6.82 23.80 -11.63
CA LYS A 312 6.29 24.83 -12.52
C LYS A 312 4.82 25.18 -12.24
N ILE A 313 4.03 24.23 -11.78
CA ILE A 313 2.58 24.34 -11.69
C ILE A 313 2.08 24.43 -10.24
N GLY A 314 2.79 23.80 -9.29
CA GLY A 314 2.39 23.77 -7.90
C GLY A 314 2.94 24.94 -7.08
N PRO A 315 2.28 25.27 -5.96
CA PRO A 315 2.71 26.36 -5.08
C PRO A 315 3.98 26.03 -4.29
N TRP A 316 4.58 24.85 -4.46
CA TRP A 316 5.78 24.42 -3.72
C TRP A 316 7.07 25.07 -4.21
N HIS A 317 7.15 25.41 -5.49
CA HIS A 317 8.38 25.86 -6.13
C HIS A 317 8.15 27.01 -7.14
N ASN A 318 6.88 27.41 -7.32
CA ASN A 318 6.52 28.51 -8.20
C ASN A 318 6.02 29.69 -7.38
N ASP A 319 6.80 30.74 -7.30
CA ASP A 319 6.48 31.96 -6.52
C ASP A 319 5.14 32.59 -6.94
N ALA A 320 4.84 32.62 -8.24
CA ALA A 320 3.57 33.17 -8.72
C ALA A 320 2.36 32.34 -8.25
N GLU A 321 2.45 31.01 -8.32
CA GLU A 321 1.42 30.10 -7.82
C GLU A 321 1.33 30.15 -6.28
N TRP A 322 2.46 30.30 -5.58
CA TRP A 322 2.50 30.51 -4.14
C TRP A 322 1.81 31.82 -3.73
N HIS A 323 2.12 32.93 -4.41
CA HIS A 323 1.46 34.23 -4.18
C HIS A 323 -0.04 34.12 -4.47
N ARG A 324 -0.42 33.41 -5.55
CA ARG A 324 -1.83 33.18 -5.89
C ARG A 324 -2.54 32.39 -4.80
N PHE A 325 -1.94 31.29 -4.32
CA PHE A 325 -2.47 30.48 -3.23
C PHE A 325 -2.71 31.32 -1.96
N LYS A 326 -1.74 32.17 -1.58
CA LYS A 326 -1.88 33.08 -0.43
C LYS A 326 -2.97 34.13 -0.63
N GLN A 327 -3.08 34.66 -1.83
CA GLN A 327 -4.02 35.73 -2.13
C GLN A 327 -5.48 35.29 -2.06
N ILE A 328 -5.80 34.12 -2.61
CA ILE A 328 -7.18 33.67 -2.74
C ILE A 328 -7.57 32.58 -1.72
N GLY A 329 -6.60 32.04 -1.01
CA GLY A 329 -6.78 30.96 -0.03
C GLY A 329 -6.89 29.57 -0.65
N GLU A 330 -6.69 28.54 0.20
CA GLU A 330 -6.59 27.13 -0.20
C GLU A 330 -7.77 26.66 -1.05
N LEU A 331 -9.00 26.79 -0.54
CA LEU A 331 -10.18 26.25 -1.23
C LEU A 331 -10.45 26.92 -2.59
N ALA A 332 -10.24 28.23 -2.68
CA ALA A 332 -10.43 28.94 -3.94
C ALA A 332 -9.34 28.56 -4.95
N TYR A 333 -8.10 28.40 -4.49
CA TYR A 333 -6.99 27.95 -5.33
C TYR A 333 -7.23 26.52 -5.87
N MET A 334 -7.69 25.60 -5.03
CA MET A 334 -8.03 24.23 -5.46
C MET A 334 -9.18 24.21 -6.47
N ALA A 335 -10.18 25.09 -6.29
CA ALA A 335 -11.28 25.25 -7.25
C ALA A 335 -10.79 25.80 -8.59
N GLU A 336 -9.94 26.82 -8.57
CA GLU A 336 -9.32 27.40 -9.77
C GLU A 336 -8.47 26.36 -10.53
N CYS A 337 -7.65 25.57 -9.84
CA CYS A 337 -6.89 24.48 -10.43
C CYS A 337 -7.82 23.45 -11.11
N LYS A 338 -8.92 23.08 -10.44
CA LYS A 338 -9.92 22.17 -11.01
C LYS A 338 -10.53 22.72 -12.29
N GLU A 339 -10.92 24.00 -12.30
CA GLU A 339 -11.49 24.65 -13.47
C GLU A 339 -10.52 24.69 -14.63
N LYS A 340 -9.26 25.08 -14.39
CA LYS A 340 -8.17 25.06 -15.37
C LYS A 340 -7.98 23.66 -15.98
N ALA A 341 -7.92 22.63 -15.15
CA ALA A 341 -7.76 21.25 -15.60
C ALA A 341 -8.93 20.79 -16.45
N ILE A 342 -10.16 21.02 -16.01
CA ILE A 342 -11.38 20.62 -16.76
C ILE A 342 -11.45 21.37 -18.09
N ALA A 343 -11.15 22.67 -18.12
CA ALA A 343 -11.13 23.46 -19.35
C ALA A 343 -10.10 22.89 -20.35
N PHE A 344 -8.90 22.57 -19.87
CA PHE A 344 -7.85 21.96 -20.69
C PHE A 344 -8.26 20.58 -21.23
N ILE A 345 -8.83 19.71 -20.39
CA ILE A 345 -9.29 18.37 -20.79
C ILE A 345 -10.37 18.49 -21.86
N ARG A 346 -11.35 19.38 -21.68
CA ARG A 346 -12.43 19.61 -22.65
C ARG A 346 -11.92 20.15 -24.00
N ALA A 347 -10.93 21.02 -23.96
CA ALA A 347 -10.29 21.55 -25.17
C ALA A 347 -9.41 20.52 -25.87
N ASN A 348 -8.88 19.50 -25.14
CA ASN A 348 -7.90 18.56 -25.64
C ASN A 348 -8.26 17.08 -25.29
N PRO A 349 -9.44 16.57 -25.66
CA PRO A 349 -9.90 15.24 -25.23
C PRO A 349 -9.04 14.09 -25.77
N GLY A 350 -8.52 14.21 -26.97
CA GLY A 350 -7.61 13.22 -27.58
C GLY A 350 -6.29 13.12 -26.82
N TRP A 351 -5.70 14.25 -26.44
CA TRP A 351 -4.50 14.31 -25.61
C TRP A 351 -4.76 13.66 -24.24
N PHE A 352 -5.88 13.98 -23.58
CA PHE A 352 -6.26 13.40 -22.30
C PHE A 352 -6.38 11.88 -22.37
N ALA A 353 -7.00 11.35 -23.43
CA ALA A 353 -7.10 9.90 -23.64
C ALA A 353 -5.71 9.25 -23.75
N ILE A 354 -4.82 9.81 -24.58
CA ILE A 354 -3.46 9.28 -24.78
C ILE A 354 -2.66 9.28 -23.47
N VAL A 355 -2.72 10.40 -22.71
CA VAL A 355 -1.97 10.51 -21.45
C VAL A 355 -2.55 9.57 -20.37
N SER A 356 -3.87 9.38 -20.35
CA SER A 356 -4.50 8.42 -19.43
C SER A 356 -4.06 6.97 -19.72
N VAL A 357 -3.96 6.58 -21.00
CA VAL A 357 -3.41 5.28 -21.39
C VAL A 357 -1.94 5.14 -20.98
N ARG A 358 -1.14 6.17 -21.14
CA ARG A 358 0.27 6.16 -20.68
C ARG A 358 0.37 6.01 -19.17
N ARG A 359 -0.44 6.73 -18.40
CA ARG A 359 -0.50 6.59 -16.93
C ARG A 359 -0.89 5.17 -16.54
N PHE A 360 -1.86 4.57 -17.26
CA PHE A 360 -2.17 3.16 -17.07
C PHE A 360 -0.93 2.27 -17.27
N VAL A 361 -0.16 2.45 -18.32
CA VAL A 361 1.07 1.68 -18.52
C VAL A 361 2.08 1.93 -17.41
N PHE A 362 2.35 3.20 -17.09
CA PHE A 362 3.40 3.58 -16.15
C PHE A 362 3.16 3.10 -14.72
N ILE A 363 1.93 3.04 -14.25
CA ILE A 363 1.65 2.53 -12.91
C ILE A 363 2.00 1.04 -12.77
N TRP A 364 1.97 0.30 -13.89
CA TRP A 364 2.28 -1.13 -13.92
C TRP A 364 3.74 -1.44 -14.25
N THR A 365 4.39 -0.61 -15.07
CA THR A 365 5.77 -0.85 -15.55
C THR A 365 6.81 0.04 -14.86
N HIS A 366 6.41 0.98 -14.03
CA HIS A 366 7.19 2.15 -13.67
C HIS A 366 7.25 3.15 -14.83
N PHE A 367 7.61 4.40 -14.54
CA PHE A 367 7.81 5.41 -15.57
C PHE A 367 9.07 5.11 -16.37
N TRP A 368 9.05 5.40 -17.66
CA TRP A 368 10.22 5.27 -18.51
C TRP A 368 10.26 6.34 -19.61
N SER A 369 11.46 6.81 -19.87
CA SER A 369 11.80 7.65 -21.00
C SER A 369 13.16 7.22 -21.54
N PHE A 370 13.31 7.23 -22.86
CA PHE A 370 14.60 7.00 -23.53
C PHE A 370 15.30 8.32 -23.86
N SER A 371 14.84 9.45 -23.36
CA SER A 371 15.51 10.74 -23.53
C SER A 371 16.87 10.72 -22.84
N PRO A 372 17.98 11.07 -23.54
CA PRO A 372 19.30 11.14 -22.92
C PRO A 372 19.35 12.09 -21.71
N TYR A 373 18.61 13.18 -21.77
CA TYR A 373 18.49 14.15 -20.66
C TYR A 373 17.88 13.48 -19.42
N TYR A 374 16.85 12.70 -19.61
CA TYR A 374 16.20 11.98 -18.52
C TYR A 374 17.11 10.89 -17.92
N LEU A 375 17.73 10.06 -18.76
CA LEU A 375 18.62 9.00 -18.31
C LEU A 375 19.87 9.51 -17.58
N ALA A 376 20.28 10.77 -17.86
CA ALA A 376 21.36 11.42 -17.13
C ALA A 376 20.94 11.84 -15.70
N GLN A 377 19.65 12.13 -15.48
CA GLN A 377 19.13 12.52 -14.16
C GLN A 377 18.68 11.33 -13.34
N GLU A 378 18.13 10.30 -13.99
CA GLU A 378 17.59 9.10 -13.37
C GLU A 378 18.25 7.83 -13.96
N PRO A 379 19.54 7.61 -13.67
CA PRO A 379 20.32 6.53 -14.30
C PRO A 379 19.83 5.14 -13.91
N ASP A 380 19.16 5.00 -12.74
CA ASP A 380 18.67 3.72 -12.23
C ASP A 380 17.30 3.33 -12.79
N ASP A 381 16.63 4.24 -13.51
CA ASP A 381 15.27 3.99 -14.02
C ASP A 381 15.15 2.79 -14.96
N PRO A 382 16.10 2.50 -15.87
CA PRO A 382 16.01 1.29 -16.69
C PRO A 382 15.92 0.00 -15.87
N VAL A 383 16.66 -0.07 -14.73
CA VAL A 383 16.61 -1.21 -13.81
C VAL A 383 15.27 -1.26 -13.09
N ASN A 384 14.76 -0.11 -12.64
CA ASN A 384 13.46 0.02 -12.00
C ASN A 384 12.31 -0.38 -12.94
N VAL A 385 12.38 0.01 -14.22
CA VAL A 385 11.40 -0.37 -15.26
C VAL A 385 11.43 -1.87 -15.49
N ALA A 386 12.62 -2.46 -15.68
CA ALA A 386 12.77 -3.90 -15.87
C ALA A 386 12.21 -4.69 -14.68
N PHE A 387 12.57 -4.29 -13.45
CA PHE A 387 12.08 -4.90 -12.21
C PHE A 387 10.56 -4.82 -12.08
N ASN A 388 9.97 -3.62 -12.21
CA ASN A 388 8.53 -3.43 -12.05
C ASN A 388 7.73 -4.11 -13.16
N THR A 389 8.24 -4.14 -14.39
CA THR A 389 7.62 -4.86 -15.52
C THR A 389 7.62 -6.36 -15.25
N LEU A 390 8.77 -6.95 -14.89
CA LEU A 390 8.86 -8.37 -14.54
C LEU A 390 7.95 -8.71 -13.36
N PHE A 391 7.93 -7.90 -12.32
CA PHE A 391 7.06 -8.07 -11.16
C PHE A 391 5.58 -8.07 -11.56
N THR A 392 5.17 -7.15 -12.43
CA THR A 392 3.81 -7.09 -12.97
C THR A 392 3.48 -8.31 -13.82
N LEU A 393 4.37 -8.75 -14.72
CA LEU A 393 4.17 -9.95 -15.53
C LEU A 393 4.00 -11.21 -14.67
N LEU A 394 4.86 -11.40 -13.67
CA LEU A 394 4.73 -12.52 -12.72
C LEU A 394 3.41 -12.46 -11.94
N THR A 395 2.98 -11.26 -11.55
CA THR A 395 1.67 -11.04 -10.90
C THR A 395 0.52 -11.46 -11.82
N MET A 396 0.54 -11.05 -13.09
CA MET A 396 -0.51 -11.40 -14.05
C MET A 396 -0.53 -12.91 -14.37
N ILE A 397 0.63 -13.56 -14.46
CA ILE A 397 0.73 -15.02 -14.59
C ILE A 397 0.12 -15.69 -13.35
N GLY A 398 0.45 -15.19 -12.15
CA GLY A 398 -0.11 -15.71 -10.90
C GLY A 398 -1.63 -15.53 -10.82
N LEU A 399 -2.13 -14.36 -11.21
CA LEU A 399 -3.56 -14.07 -11.27
C LEU A 399 -4.30 -15.00 -12.24
N TRP A 400 -3.76 -15.16 -13.45
CA TRP A 400 -4.31 -16.09 -14.44
C TRP A 400 -4.38 -17.53 -13.93
N ARG A 401 -3.32 -18.00 -13.25
CA ARG A 401 -3.31 -19.34 -12.62
C ARG A 401 -4.30 -19.43 -11.47
N ALA A 402 -4.41 -18.38 -10.63
CA ALA A 402 -5.37 -18.32 -9.54
C ALA A 402 -6.82 -18.42 -10.04
N PHE A 403 -7.15 -17.78 -11.17
CA PHE A 403 -8.47 -17.92 -11.80
C PHE A 403 -8.81 -19.37 -12.20
N ARG A 404 -7.80 -20.21 -12.47
CA ARG A 404 -8.02 -21.63 -12.78
C ARG A 404 -8.27 -22.49 -11.57
N VAL A 405 -7.86 -22.04 -10.37
CA VAL A 405 -7.93 -22.81 -9.13
C VAL A 405 -9.03 -22.29 -8.21
N ASN A 406 -9.08 -20.98 -7.99
CA ASN A 406 -10.02 -20.33 -7.06
C ASN A 406 -10.51 -19.02 -7.67
N LYS A 407 -11.54 -19.11 -8.52
CA LYS A 407 -12.11 -17.95 -9.24
C LYS A 407 -12.55 -16.82 -8.32
N PRO A 408 -13.27 -17.05 -7.20
CA PRO A 408 -13.68 -15.97 -6.32
C PRO A 408 -12.50 -15.17 -5.75
N VAL A 409 -11.49 -15.84 -5.23
CA VAL A 409 -10.30 -15.19 -4.67
C VAL A 409 -9.53 -14.45 -5.77
N ALA A 410 -9.34 -15.07 -6.92
CA ALA A 410 -8.69 -14.41 -8.06
C ALA A 410 -9.45 -13.16 -8.52
N ALA A 411 -10.79 -13.20 -8.51
CA ALA A 411 -11.61 -12.04 -8.83
C ALA A 411 -11.40 -10.89 -7.84
N LEU A 412 -11.27 -11.17 -6.54
CA LEU A 412 -10.99 -10.14 -5.53
C LEU A 412 -9.65 -9.42 -5.83
N TYR A 413 -8.57 -10.18 -6.12
CA TYR A 413 -7.28 -9.61 -6.52
C TYR A 413 -7.42 -8.74 -7.79
N ALA A 414 -8.08 -9.29 -8.81
CA ALA A 414 -8.29 -8.57 -10.08
C ALA A 414 -9.05 -7.26 -9.90
N LEU A 415 -10.11 -7.27 -9.09
CA LEU A 415 -10.91 -6.09 -8.79
C LEU A 415 -10.12 -5.05 -8.00
N VAL A 416 -9.31 -5.47 -7.01
CA VAL A 416 -8.42 -4.54 -6.29
C VAL A 416 -7.42 -3.90 -7.25
N PHE A 417 -6.80 -4.66 -8.13
CA PHE A 417 -5.85 -4.13 -9.13
C PHE A 417 -6.51 -3.22 -10.15
N LEU A 418 -7.76 -3.48 -10.51
CA LEU A 418 -8.51 -2.63 -11.43
C LEU A 418 -8.90 -1.29 -10.81
N PHE A 419 -9.42 -1.32 -9.58
CA PHE A 419 -10.06 -0.15 -8.98
C PHE A 419 -9.09 0.72 -8.18
N PHE A 420 -8.05 0.15 -7.57
CA PHE A 420 -7.09 0.93 -6.78
C PHE A 420 -6.46 2.08 -7.56
N PRO A 421 -5.91 1.88 -8.76
CA PRO A 421 -5.18 2.93 -9.47
C PRO A 421 -6.07 3.86 -10.30
N VAL A 422 -7.39 3.69 -10.29
CA VAL A 422 -8.32 4.42 -11.18
C VAL A 422 -8.13 5.94 -11.11
N MET A 423 -7.96 6.50 -9.90
CA MET A 423 -7.77 7.94 -9.73
C MET A 423 -6.50 8.44 -10.41
N PHE A 424 -5.43 7.66 -10.33
CA PHE A 424 -4.13 8.03 -10.89
C PHE A 424 -4.13 8.05 -12.43
N TYR A 425 -5.01 7.29 -13.08
CA TYR A 425 -5.12 7.32 -14.55
C TYR A 425 -5.62 8.66 -15.06
N PHE A 426 -6.39 9.39 -14.27
CA PHE A 426 -7.01 10.66 -14.65
C PHE A 426 -6.30 11.88 -14.05
N THR A 427 -5.57 11.72 -12.96
CA THR A 427 -4.77 12.78 -12.34
C THR A 427 -3.33 12.73 -12.84
N HIS A 428 -2.41 12.21 -12.06
CA HIS A 428 -1.02 11.95 -12.46
C HIS A 428 -0.52 10.68 -11.77
N VAL A 429 0.64 10.19 -12.19
CA VAL A 429 1.26 8.96 -11.67
C VAL A 429 2.61 9.29 -11.10
N GLU A 430 2.85 8.83 -9.88
CA GLU A 430 4.15 8.81 -9.23
C GLU A 430 4.63 7.38 -8.99
N VAL A 431 5.93 7.21 -8.93
CA VAL A 431 6.59 5.88 -8.82
C VAL A 431 6.18 5.10 -7.56
N TYR A 432 5.70 5.78 -6.52
CA TYR A 432 5.29 5.18 -5.26
C TYR A 432 3.77 4.98 -5.10
N TYR A 433 2.94 5.46 -6.04
CA TYR A 433 1.47 5.40 -5.92
C TYR A 433 0.90 3.99 -5.92
N ARG A 434 1.59 3.02 -6.51
CA ARG A 434 1.16 1.61 -6.52
C ARG A 434 1.53 0.85 -5.24
N ARG A 435 2.43 1.37 -4.41
CA ARG A 435 3.05 0.61 -3.30
C ARG A 435 2.04 -0.02 -2.34
N GLN A 436 0.86 0.58 -2.17
CA GLN A 436 -0.18 0.05 -1.28
C GLN A 436 -0.71 -1.32 -1.71
N ILE A 437 -0.67 -1.65 -3.02
CA ILE A 437 -1.12 -2.95 -3.55
C ILE A 437 0.01 -3.91 -3.88
N ASP A 438 1.28 -3.49 -3.80
CA ASP A 438 2.44 -4.37 -4.02
C ASP A 438 2.43 -5.64 -3.13
N PRO A 439 1.95 -5.64 -1.87
CA PRO A 439 1.80 -6.86 -1.07
C PRO A 439 0.92 -7.92 -1.73
N MET A 440 -0.22 -7.52 -2.31
CA MET A 440 -1.14 -8.42 -3.01
C MET A 440 -0.52 -8.92 -4.32
N MET A 441 0.15 -8.05 -5.05
CA MET A 441 0.88 -8.42 -6.26
C MET A 441 1.96 -9.46 -5.96
N LEU A 442 2.70 -9.27 -4.86
CA LEU A 442 3.78 -10.17 -4.46
C LEU A 442 3.28 -11.58 -4.14
N VAL A 443 2.14 -11.70 -3.47
CA VAL A 443 1.51 -13.01 -3.21
C VAL A 443 1.27 -13.77 -4.52
N LEU A 444 0.75 -13.11 -5.54
CA LEU A 444 0.49 -13.74 -6.84
C LEU A 444 1.78 -14.01 -7.62
N ALA A 445 2.77 -13.13 -7.57
CA ALA A 445 4.06 -13.34 -8.20
C ALA A 445 4.77 -14.57 -7.61
N VAL A 446 4.79 -14.70 -6.27
CA VAL A 446 5.34 -15.89 -5.59
C VAL A 446 4.55 -17.14 -5.96
N TYR A 447 3.22 -17.07 -6.01
CA TYR A 447 2.38 -18.18 -6.45
C TYR A 447 2.69 -18.61 -7.90
N ALA A 448 2.95 -17.66 -8.80
CA ALA A 448 3.35 -17.94 -10.17
C ALA A 448 4.68 -18.71 -10.22
N VAL A 449 5.70 -18.22 -9.53
CA VAL A 449 7.05 -18.81 -9.51
C VAL A 449 7.00 -20.21 -8.90
N MET A 450 6.42 -20.35 -7.71
CA MET A 450 6.35 -21.65 -7.01
C MET A 450 5.56 -22.70 -7.79
N GLY A 451 4.49 -22.28 -8.44
CA GLY A 451 3.69 -23.21 -9.23
C GLY A 451 4.40 -23.69 -10.51
N TYR A 452 5.45 -23.01 -10.99
CA TYR A 452 6.28 -23.50 -12.06
C TYR A 452 7.15 -24.69 -11.61
N PHE A 453 7.66 -24.66 -10.41
CA PHE A 453 8.53 -25.70 -9.85
C PHE A 453 7.77 -26.88 -9.25
N THR A 454 6.48 -26.75 -8.98
CA THR A 454 5.62 -27.85 -8.53
C THR A 454 4.85 -28.39 -9.72
N LYS A 455 5.36 -29.44 -10.40
CA LYS A 455 4.57 -30.17 -11.40
C LYS A 455 3.25 -30.60 -10.76
N PRO A 456 2.08 -30.42 -11.42
CA PRO A 456 0.86 -31.04 -10.94
C PRO A 456 1.14 -32.56 -10.89
N LYS A 457 0.96 -33.18 -9.72
CA LYS A 457 0.89 -34.64 -9.66
C LYS A 457 -0.22 -35.01 -10.63
N SER A 458 0.17 -35.60 -11.76
CA SER A 458 -0.73 -36.03 -12.79
C SER A 458 -1.80 -36.92 -12.16
N ALA A 459 -3.04 -36.73 -12.59
CA ALA A 459 -4.23 -37.52 -12.21
C ALA A 459 -4.13 -39.00 -12.64
N ILE A 460 -2.97 -39.62 -12.54
CA ILE A 460 -2.70 -41.00 -12.99
C ILE A 460 -3.03 -42.04 -11.88
N THR A 461 -3.28 -41.57 -10.63
CA THR A 461 -3.48 -42.53 -9.53
C THR A 461 -4.95 -42.89 -9.30
N VAL A 462 -5.93 -42.28 -9.96
CA VAL A 462 -7.36 -42.63 -9.79
C VAL A 462 -7.83 -43.65 -10.83
N ALA A 463 -7.17 -43.77 -11.96
CA ALA A 463 -7.48 -44.78 -12.98
C ALA A 463 -6.98 -46.19 -12.60
N SER A 464 -5.87 -46.28 -11.85
CA SER A 464 -5.31 -47.60 -11.43
C SER A 464 -6.11 -48.24 -10.29
N ALA A 465 -6.78 -47.45 -9.43
CA ALA A 465 -7.58 -48.00 -8.34
C ALA A 465 -8.96 -48.50 -8.81
N LYS A 466 -9.46 -48.08 -9.97
CA LYS A 466 -10.72 -48.59 -10.55
C LYS A 466 -10.54 -49.86 -11.39
N SER A 467 -9.34 -50.12 -11.89
CA SER A 467 -9.10 -51.34 -12.66
C SER A 467 -8.85 -52.58 -11.82
N THR A 468 -8.44 -52.43 -10.56
CA THR A 468 -8.24 -53.55 -9.61
C THR A 468 -9.51 -53.99 -8.88
N LEU A 469 -10.60 -53.20 -8.92
CA LEU A 469 -11.90 -53.52 -8.33
C LEU A 469 -12.88 -54.20 -9.33
N SER A 470 -12.55 -54.25 -10.64
CA SER A 470 -13.39 -54.90 -11.64
C SER A 470 -12.87 -56.25 -12.11
N ALA A 471 -11.71 -56.73 -11.59
CA ALA A 471 -11.14 -58.02 -11.93
C ALA A 471 -11.35 -59.12 -10.86
N GLY A 472 -12.26 -58.86 -9.90
CA GLY A 472 -12.58 -59.77 -8.80
C GLY A 472 -14.09 -59.98 -8.65
N LYS A 473 -14.81 -60.23 -9.76
CA LYS A 473 -16.14 -60.85 -9.73
C LYS A 473 -16.21 -61.91 -10.80
#